data_cc04b063aaac91a305854750edcd16af
#
_entry.id   cc04b063aaac91a305854750edcd16af
#
_cell.length_a   1.000
_cell.length_b   1.000
_cell.length_c   1.000
_cell.angle_alpha   90.00
_cell.angle_beta   90.00
_cell.angle_gamma   90.00
#
_symmetry.space_group_name_H-M   'P 1'
#
loop_
_entity.id
_entity.type
_entity.pdbx_description
1 polymer ?
#
loop_
_entity_poly.entity_id
_entity_poly.type
_entity_poly.pdbx_seq_one_letter_code
_entity_poly.pdbx_strand_id
1 'polypeptide(L)'
;MRRYLQSRVESDLSEKMVFLGGPRQVGKTTLAKAVLPDPGGYLNWDIPAQRERILRRELPDTRAWIFDELHKNRRWRNLLKGLADEFGAERKILVTGSARLDLYRFGGDSLQGRYHYLRLHPLSWAELGSNAPGDLETLLTLGGFPEPFLRGSAARARRWSIEYRSRLIREEVTSLESVRDLGALERLALALCPQRFADAHRF
;
A
#
# COMPACT_ATOMS: atom_id res chain seq x y z
N MET A 1 12.77 1.98 10.47
CA MET A 1 13.18 0.82 9.65
C MET A 1 13.10 1.19 8.19
N ARG A 2 14.20 1.02 7.47
CA ARG A 2 14.26 1.32 6.02
C ARG A 2 13.62 0.18 5.24
N ARG A 3 12.74 0.49 4.26
CA ARG A 3 12.11 -0.50 3.41
C ARG A 3 12.95 -0.76 2.16
N TYR A 4 12.93 -1.99 1.65
CA TYR A 4 13.70 -2.42 0.48
C TYR A 4 13.43 -1.58 -0.79
N LEU A 5 12.23 -1.04 -0.94
CA LEU A 5 11.87 -0.21 -2.08
C LEU A 5 12.31 1.26 -1.95
N GLN A 6 12.78 1.71 -0.79
CA GLN A 6 13.00 3.15 -0.57
C GLN A 6 13.93 3.76 -1.62
N SER A 7 15.12 3.19 -1.82
CA SER A 7 16.09 3.71 -2.80
C SER A 7 15.55 3.63 -4.24
N ARG A 8 14.75 2.60 -4.53
CA ARG A 8 14.14 2.48 -5.87
C ARG A 8 13.08 3.54 -6.11
N VAL A 9 12.23 3.81 -5.13
CA VAL A 9 11.22 4.89 -5.20
C VAL A 9 11.90 6.25 -5.38
N GLU A 10 12.98 6.51 -4.62
CA GLU A 10 13.77 7.75 -4.72
C GLU A 10 14.37 7.93 -6.13
N SER A 11 14.94 6.87 -6.71
CA SER A 11 15.49 6.87 -8.06
C SER A 11 14.40 7.08 -9.11
N ASP A 12 13.34 6.28 -9.07
CA ASP A 12 12.28 6.32 -10.08
C ASP A 12 11.52 7.67 -10.08
N LEU A 13 11.41 8.33 -8.91
CA LEU A 13 10.82 9.67 -8.78
C LEU A 13 11.65 10.78 -9.44
N SER A 14 12.91 10.53 -9.78
CA SER A 14 13.70 11.48 -10.56
C SER A 14 13.39 11.44 -12.06
N GLU A 15 12.74 10.38 -12.52
CA GLU A 15 12.45 10.15 -13.93
C GLU A 15 10.96 10.34 -14.25
N LYS A 16 10.09 9.78 -13.42
CA LYS A 16 8.65 9.72 -13.67
C LYS A 16 7.85 9.71 -12.35
N MET A 17 6.53 9.81 -12.47
CA MET A 17 5.65 9.51 -11.33
C MET A 17 5.89 8.09 -10.83
N VAL A 18 5.71 7.87 -9.54
CA VAL A 18 5.76 6.53 -8.95
C VAL A 18 4.39 6.18 -8.37
N PHE A 19 3.90 5.00 -8.74
CA PHE A 19 2.72 4.39 -8.15
C PHE A 19 3.17 3.29 -7.20
N LEU A 20 2.88 3.46 -5.92
CA LEU A 20 3.23 2.53 -4.87
C LEU A 20 1.98 1.75 -4.43
N GLY A 21 1.77 0.58 -5.04
CA GLY A 21 0.70 -0.35 -4.69
C GLY A 21 1.10 -1.32 -3.59
N GLY A 22 0.15 -2.13 -3.16
CA GLY A 22 0.38 -3.19 -2.18
C GLY A 22 -0.75 -3.32 -1.17
N PRO A 23 -0.76 -4.38 -0.32
CA PRO A 23 -1.85 -4.63 0.61
C PRO A 23 -2.05 -3.47 1.59
N ARG A 24 -3.25 -3.37 2.18
CA ARG A 24 -3.49 -2.42 3.27
C ARG A 24 -2.54 -2.69 4.43
N GLN A 25 -2.21 -1.65 5.20
CA GLN A 25 -1.36 -1.74 6.41
C GLN A 25 0.08 -2.25 6.18
N VAL A 26 0.53 -2.34 4.93
CA VAL A 26 1.91 -2.79 4.60
C VAL A 26 2.95 -1.68 4.78
N GLY A 27 2.51 -0.43 5.06
CA GLY A 27 3.40 0.71 5.30
C GLY A 27 3.65 1.61 4.08
N LYS A 28 2.77 1.61 3.06
CA LYS A 28 2.90 2.48 1.87
C LYS A 28 3.00 3.96 2.22
N THR A 29 2.05 4.47 3.00
CA THR A 29 2.03 5.87 3.44
C THR A 29 3.25 6.24 4.25
N THR A 30 3.72 5.33 5.11
CA THR A 30 4.94 5.52 5.90
C THR A 30 6.18 5.62 5.00
N LEU A 31 6.30 4.73 4.00
CA LEU A 31 7.38 4.77 3.03
C LEU A 31 7.33 6.06 2.19
N ALA A 32 6.14 6.42 1.69
CA ALA A 32 5.96 7.63 0.91
C ALA A 32 6.41 8.90 1.64
N LYS A 33 6.01 9.03 2.92
CA LYS A 33 6.43 10.15 3.79
C LYS A 33 7.91 10.12 4.13
N ALA A 34 8.54 8.94 4.19
CA ALA A 34 9.98 8.82 4.42
C ALA A 34 10.81 9.22 3.20
N VAL A 35 10.31 8.94 1.99
CA VAL A 35 10.97 9.32 0.73
C VAL A 35 10.77 10.80 0.42
N LEU A 36 9.59 11.33 0.68
CA LEU A 36 9.22 12.73 0.47
C LEU A 36 8.80 13.35 1.79
N PRO A 37 9.74 13.82 2.60
CA PRO A 37 9.48 14.22 4.00
C PRO A 37 8.73 15.56 4.14
N ASP A 38 8.44 16.28 3.04
CA ASP A 38 7.68 17.51 3.10
C ASP A 38 6.21 17.22 3.47
N PRO A 39 5.77 17.55 4.71
CA PRO A 39 4.42 17.26 5.16
C PRO A 39 3.36 18.08 4.40
N GLY A 40 3.73 19.22 3.84
CA GLY A 40 2.85 20.08 3.06
C GLY A 40 2.39 19.43 1.76
N GLY A 41 3.20 18.56 1.19
CA GLY A 41 2.92 17.87 -0.07
C GLY A 41 2.03 16.62 0.06
N TYR A 42 1.64 16.20 1.27
CA TYR A 42 0.80 15.02 1.49
C TYR A 42 -0.69 15.35 1.38
N LEU A 43 -1.38 14.67 0.50
CA LEU A 43 -2.81 14.82 0.22
C LEU A 43 -3.51 13.46 0.24
N ASN A 44 -4.46 13.27 1.15
CA ASN A 44 -5.22 12.04 1.30
C ASN A 44 -6.65 12.24 0.79
N TRP A 45 -7.06 11.40 -0.16
CA TRP A 45 -8.40 11.44 -0.74
C TRP A 45 -9.53 11.19 0.28
N ASP A 46 -9.27 10.42 1.33
CA ASP A 46 -10.27 10.11 2.35
C ASP A 46 -10.57 11.28 3.29
N ILE A 47 -9.70 12.31 3.32
CA ILE A 47 -9.90 13.53 4.10
C ILE A 47 -10.69 14.54 3.27
N PRO A 48 -11.93 14.89 3.64
CA PRO A 48 -12.80 15.73 2.82
C PRO A 48 -12.17 17.05 2.38
N ALA A 49 -11.53 17.79 3.28
CA ALA A 49 -10.88 19.05 2.96
C ALA A 49 -9.72 18.88 1.96
N GLN A 50 -8.92 17.81 2.08
CA GLN A 50 -7.82 17.54 1.14
C GLN A 50 -8.35 17.06 -0.20
N ARG A 51 -9.41 16.25 -0.21
CA ARG A 51 -10.10 15.84 -1.44
C ARG A 51 -10.63 17.04 -2.22
N GLU A 52 -11.22 18.03 -1.54
CA GLU A 52 -11.72 19.24 -2.18
C GLU A 52 -10.58 20.04 -2.82
N ARG A 53 -9.47 20.21 -2.13
CA ARG A 53 -8.26 20.85 -2.70
C ARG A 53 -7.75 20.13 -3.94
N ILE A 54 -7.72 18.79 -3.92
CA ILE A 54 -7.34 17.99 -5.10
C ILE A 54 -8.28 18.26 -6.27
N LEU A 55 -9.60 18.25 -6.02
CA LEU A 55 -10.61 18.46 -7.06
C LEU A 55 -10.56 19.88 -7.65
N ARG A 56 -10.28 20.89 -6.83
CA ARG A 56 -10.11 22.29 -7.26
C ARG A 56 -8.72 22.57 -7.83
N ARG A 57 -7.81 21.60 -7.79
CA ARG A 57 -6.39 21.77 -8.16
C ARG A 57 -5.66 22.83 -7.33
N GLU A 58 -6.12 23.09 -6.11
CA GLU A 58 -5.48 23.95 -5.13
C GLU A 58 -4.37 23.19 -4.40
N LEU A 59 -3.37 22.76 -5.18
CA LEU A 59 -2.27 21.93 -4.67
C LEU A 59 -1.23 22.80 -3.95
N PRO A 60 -0.58 22.24 -2.90
CA PRO A 60 0.43 22.99 -2.17
C PRO A 60 1.65 23.29 -3.05
N ASP A 61 2.24 24.46 -2.84
CA ASP A 61 3.48 24.86 -3.51
C ASP A 61 4.70 24.16 -2.89
N THR A 62 4.85 22.89 -3.19
CA THR A 62 5.92 22.02 -2.71
C THR A 62 6.60 21.32 -3.87
N ARG A 63 7.85 20.90 -3.68
CA ARG A 63 8.61 20.18 -4.74
C ARG A 63 8.05 18.80 -5.06
N ALA A 64 7.20 18.25 -4.20
CA ALA A 64 6.68 16.91 -4.34
C ALA A 64 5.26 16.79 -3.79
N TRP A 65 4.44 15.96 -4.44
CA TRP A 65 3.11 15.62 -3.97
C TRP A 65 2.99 14.13 -3.73
N ILE A 66 2.39 13.78 -2.58
CA ILE A 66 1.98 12.42 -2.26
C ILE A 66 0.46 12.39 -2.29
N PHE A 67 -0.11 11.66 -3.25
CA PHE A 67 -1.54 11.40 -3.31
C PHE A 67 -1.84 10.03 -2.72
N ASP A 68 -2.47 10.00 -1.55
CA ASP A 68 -2.88 8.77 -0.88
C ASP A 68 -4.34 8.45 -1.20
N GLU A 69 -4.61 7.18 -1.56
CA GLU A 69 -5.94 6.65 -1.91
C GLU A 69 -6.63 7.36 -3.11
N LEU A 70 -5.89 8.07 -3.96
CA LEU A 70 -6.45 8.85 -5.08
C LEU A 70 -7.26 7.99 -6.07
N HIS A 71 -6.98 6.69 -6.17
CA HIS A 71 -7.69 5.75 -7.04
C HIS A 71 -9.19 5.62 -6.71
N LYS A 72 -9.65 6.10 -5.57
CA LYS A 72 -11.08 6.20 -5.22
C LYS A 72 -11.82 7.27 -6.03
N ASN A 73 -11.11 8.21 -6.65
CA ASN A 73 -11.67 9.13 -7.64
C ASN A 73 -11.80 8.43 -8.98
N ARG A 74 -12.99 8.33 -9.54
CA ARG A 74 -13.20 7.70 -10.86
C ARG A 74 -12.39 8.33 -12.00
N ARG A 75 -12.03 9.61 -11.90
CA ARG A 75 -11.27 10.37 -12.91
C ARG A 75 -9.80 10.57 -12.52
N TRP A 76 -9.28 9.81 -11.58
CA TRP A 76 -7.93 10.00 -11.05
C TRP A 76 -6.82 9.95 -12.10
N ARG A 77 -6.98 9.13 -13.16
CA ARG A 77 -6.00 9.04 -14.26
C ARG A 77 -5.91 10.32 -15.06
N ASN A 78 -7.06 10.91 -15.41
CA ASN A 78 -7.11 12.17 -16.15
C ASN A 78 -6.54 13.31 -15.31
N LEU A 79 -6.80 13.31 -14.01
CA LEU A 79 -6.21 14.27 -13.08
C LEU A 79 -4.67 14.15 -13.06
N LEU A 80 -4.15 12.93 -12.85
CA LEU A 80 -2.70 12.71 -12.83
C LEU A 80 -2.04 12.97 -14.17
N LYS A 81 -2.72 12.65 -15.29
CA LYS A 81 -2.22 13.01 -16.62
C LYS A 81 -2.06 14.52 -16.74
N GLY A 82 -3.09 15.29 -16.39
CA GLY A 82 -3.01 16.75 -16.42
C GLY A 82 -1.90 17.32 -15.53
N LEU A 83 -1.74 16.77 -14.32
CA LEU A 83 -0.66 17.18 -13.41
C LEU A 83 0.73 16.81 -13.94
N ALA A 84 0.88 15.66 -14.57
CA ALA A 84 2.14 15.23 -15.16
C ALA A 84 2.50 16.07 -16.37
N ASP A 85 1.53 16.41 -17.22
CA ASP A 85 1.75 17.23 -18.43
C ASP A 85 2.08 18.70 -18.05
N GLU A 86 1.52 19.21 -16.95
CA GLU A 86 1.72 20.59 -16.49
C GLU A 86 2.97 20.75 -15.59
N PHE A 87 3.22 19.79 -14.68
CA PHE A 87 4.23 19.95 -13.62
C PHE A 87 5.28 18.83 -13.59
N GLY A 88 5.18 17.82 -14.46
CA GLY A 88 5.98 16.59 -14.36
C GLY A 88 7.49 16.79 -14.44
N ALA A 89 7.96 17.90 -15.04
CA ALA A 89 9.38 18.26 -15.06
C ALA A 89 9.85 18.94 -13.75
N GLU A 90 8.92 19.55 -13.00
CA GLU A 90 9.24 20.39 -11.83
C GLU A 90 8.89 19.71 -10.50
N ARG A 91 7.93 18.82 -10.53
CA ARG A 91 7.33 18.25 -9.32
C ARG A 91 7.41 16.72 -9.32
N LYS A 92 7.84 16.16 -8.21
CA LYS A 92 7.80 14.70 -7.98
C LYS A 92 6.39 14.31 -7.56
N ILE A 93 5.82 13.29 -8.21
CA ILE A 93 4.48 12.80 -7.91
C ILE A 93 4.55 11.33 -7.48
N LEU A 94 4.18 11.08 -6.22
CA LEU A 94 4.07 9.75 -5.66
C LEU A 94 2.60 9.45 -5.33
N VAL A 95 2.08 8.37 -5.87
CA VAL A 95 0.70 7.92 -5.64
C VAL A 95 0.73 6.64 -4.83
N THR A 96 0.02 6.62 -3.71
CA THR A 96 -0.15 5.41 -2.90
C THR A 96 -1.59 4.91 -2.97
N GLY A 97 -1.75 3.60 -2.88
CA GLY A 97 -3.08 2.99 -2.86
C GLY A 97 -3.05 1.49 -2.58
N SER A 98 -4.24 0.93 -2.33
CA SER A 98 -4.39 -0.51 -2.10
C SER A 98 -4.08 -1.33 -3.35
N ALA A 99 -4.24 -2.66 -3.27
CA ALA A 99 -4.10 -3.58 -4.40
C ALA A 99 -4.98 -3.21 -5.62
N ARG A 100 -5.98 -2.35 -5.45
CA ARG A 100 -6.78 -1.80 -6.56
C ARG A 100 -5.96 -1.03 -7.58
N LEU A 101 -4.84 -0.40 -7.21
CA LEU A 101 -3.93 0.21 -8.18
C LEU A 101 -3.39 -0.82 -9.18
N ASP A 102 -3.21 -2.09 -8.78
CA ASP A 102 -2.78 -3.18 -9.66
C ASP A 102 -3.82 -3.48 -10.76
N LEU A 103 -5.11 -3.50 -10.39
CA LEU A 103 -6.19 -3.82 -11.32
C LEU A 103 -6.36 -2.75 -12.39
N TYR A 104 -6.06 -1.51 -12.05
CA TYR A 104 -6.15 -0.40 -12.98
C TYR A 104 -4.97 -0.31 -13.97
N ARG A 105 -3.94 -1.18 -13.86
CA ARG A 105 -2.84 -1.24 -14.84
C ARG A 105 -3.33 -1.59 -16.25
N PHE A 106 -4.42 -2.33 -16.35
CA PHE A 106 -4.90 -2.90 -17.60
C PHE A 106 -6.01 -2.09 -18.30
N GLY A 107 -6.39 -0.94 -17.77
CA GLY A 107 -7.52 -0.17 -18.31
C GLY A 107 -7.14 1.24 -18.73
N GLY A 108 -6.76 1.45 -19.99
CA GLY A 108 -6.70 2.75 -20.68
C GLY A 108 -5.33 3.43 -20.74
N ASP A 109 -5.02 3.96 -21.91
CA ASP A 109 -3.71 4.48 -22.34
C ASP A 109 -3.28 5.84 -21.76
N SER A 110 -4.09 6.49 -20.94
CA SER A 110 -3.86 7.91 -20.61
C SER A 110 -2.59 8.20 -19.80
N LEU A 111 -2.03 7.20 -19.10
CA LEU A 111 -0.83 7.35 -18.27
C LEU A 111 0.36 6.50 -18.74
N GLN A 112 0.23 5.80 -19.88
CA GLN A 112 1.29 4.94 -20.38
C GLN A 112 2.59 5.74 -20.58
N GLY A 113 3.71 5.17 -20.11
CA GLY A 113 5.03 5.80 -20.20
C GLY A 113 5.32 6.92 -19.18
N ARG A 114 4.31 7.38 -18.39
CA ARG A 114 4.45 8.50 -17.44
C ARG A 114 4.72 8.09 -16.00
N TYR A 115 4.66 6.80 -15.66
CA TYR A 115 4.86 6.32 -14.29
C TYR A 115 5.64 5.02 -14.23
N HIS A 116 6.28 4.80 -13.09
CA HIS A 116 6.76 3.50 -12.65
C HIS A 116 5.80 2.92 -11.60
N TYR A 117 5.49 1.64 -11.71
CA TYR A 117 4.66 0.95 -10.73
C TYR A 117 5.55 0.06 -9.85
N LEU A 118 5.49 0.27 -8.55
CA LEU A 118 6.19 -0.51 -7.55
C LEU A 118 5.19 -1.13 -6.57
N ARG A 119 5.44 -2.39 -6.18
CA ARG A 119 4.60 -3.10 -5.24
C ARG A 119 5.33 -3.31 -3.93
N LEU A 120 4.80 -2.71 -2.85
CA LEU A 120 5.33 -2.90 -1.51
C LEU A 120 4.73 -4.17 -0.90
N HIS A 121 5.59 -5.13 -0.61
CA HIS A 121 5.25 -6.36 0.09
C HIS A 121 5.38 -6.19 1.62
N PRO A 122 4.81 -7.10 2.44
CA PRO A 122 5.14 -7.19 3.85
C PRO A 122 6.65 -7.27 4.07
N LEU A 123 7.09 -7.07 5.30
CA LEU A 123 8.50 -7.15 5.68
C LEU A 123 9.10 -8.50 5.29
N SER A 124 10.25 -8.46 4.67
CA SER A 124 11.03 -9.65 4.33
C SER A 124 12.17 -9.85 5.34
N TRP A 125 12.67 -11.08 5.42
CA TRP A 125 13.82 -11.39 6.26
C TRP A 125 15.03 -10.51 5.93
N ALA A 126 15.28 -10.26 4.64
CA ALA A 126 16.38 -9.40 4.19
C ALA A 126 16.29 -7.95 4.71
N GLU A 127 15.09 -7.45 5.01
CA GLU A 127 14.89 -6.10 5.55
C GLU A 127 15.18 -5.98 7.04
N LEU A 128 15.23 -7.10 7.77
CA LEU A 128 15.47 -7.09 9.22
C LEU A 128 16.93 -6.77 9.59
N GLY A 129 17.83 -6.87 8.60
CA GLY A 129 19.23 -6.40 8.73
C GLY A 129 20.13 -7.33 9.53
N SER A 130 19.63 -8.35 10.15
CA SER A 130 20.40 -9.42 10.76
C SER A 130 20.03 -10.74 10.08
N ASN A 131 21.00 -11.60 9.83
CA ASN A 131 20.77 -12.96 9.31
C ASN A 131 20.67 -13.97 10.47
N ALA A 132 20.25 -13.51 11.66
CA ALA A 132 20.12 -14.39 12.81
C ALA A 132 18.92 -15.33 12.63
N PRO A 133 19.04 -16.63 12.94
CA PRO A 133 17.92 -17.58 12.84
C PRO A 133 16.66 -17.15 13.60
N GLY A 134 16.81 -16.48 14.75
CA GLY A 134 15.71 -15.95 15.55
C GLY A 134 14.85 -14.88 14.85
N ASP A 135 15.40 -14.16 13.88
CA ASP A 135 14.63 -13.18 13.10
C ASP A 135 13.68 -13.85 12.14
N LEU A 136 14.09 -14.95 11.53
CA LEU A 136 13.22 -15.74 10.67
C LEU A 136 12.07 -16.36 11.49
N GLU A 137 12.36 -16.92 12.65
CA GLU A 137 11.36 -17.48 13.55
C GLU A 137 10.37 -16.43 14.03
N THR A 138 10.85 -15.25 14.39
CA THR A 138 10.04 -14.10 14.75
C THR A 138 9.13 -13.68 13.60
N LEU A 139 9.67 -13.61 12.37
CA LEU A 139 8.91 -13.26 11.17
C LEU A 139 7.82 -14.30 10.86
N LEU A 140 8.14 -15.58 11.01
CA LEU A 140 7.17 -16.68 10.83
C LEU A 140 6.06 -16.65 11.89
N THR A 141 6.39 -16.29 13.12
CA THR A 141 5.45 -16.23 14.24
C THR A 141 4.54 -15.00 14.20
N LEU A 142 5.09 -13.83 13.91
CA LEU A 142 4.36 -12.56 13.97
C LEU A 142 3.79 -12.14 12.61
N GLY A 143 4.31 -12.71 11.52
CA GLY A 143 4.03 -12.30 10.16
C GLY A 143 4.79 -11.04 9.73
N GLY A 144 4.84 -10.80 8.43
CA GLY A 144 5.60 -9.68 7.85
C GLY A 144 4.86 -8.33 7.81
N PHE A 145 3.64 -8.22 8.31
CA PHE A 145 2.99 -6.92 8.39
C PHE A 145 3.61 -6.06 9.50
N PRO A 146 3.92 -4.77 9.23
CA PRO A 146 4.66 -3.94 10.18
C PRO A 146 4.01 -3.83 11.56
N GLU A 147 2.68 -3.71 11.62
CA GLU A 147 1.99 -3.53 12.91
C GLU A 147 2.15 -4.74 13.84
N PRO A 148 1.76 -5.97 13.48
CA PRO A 148 1.94 -7.13 14.36
C PRO A 148 3.41 -7.43 14.61
N PHE A 149 4.28 -7.27 13.61
CA PHE A 149 5.72 -7.51 13.75
C PHE A 149 6.35 -6.59 14.80
N LEU A 150 6.15 -5.27 14.69
CA LEU A 150 6.73 -4.29 15.59
C LEU A 150 6.17 -4.36 17.01
N ARG A 151 4.95 -4.88 17.20
CA ARG A 151 4.37 -5.10 18.53
C ARG A 151 4.95 -6.32 19.26
N GLY A 152 5.62 -7.24 18.56
CA GLY A 152 6.40 -8.34 19.15
C GLY A 152 5.59 -9.37 19.96
N SER A 153 4.26 -9.47 19.79
CA SER A 153 3.41 -10.36 20.58
C SER A 153 2.62 -11.32 19.70
N ALA A 154 2.87 -12.61 19.84
CA ALA A 154 2.17 -13.67 19.08
C ALA A 154 0.65 -13.63 19.29
N ALA A 155 0.18 -13.35 20.50
CA ALA A 155 -1.26 -13.24 20.79
C ALA A 155 -1.89 -12.06 20.04
N ARG A 156 -1.22 -10.90 20.01
CA ARG A 156 -1.67 -9.72 19.27
C ARG A 156 -1.59 -9.95 17.76
N ALA A 157 -0.56 -10.63 17.27
CA ALA A 157 -0.42 -10.97 15.86
C ALA A 157 -1.56 -11.88 15.37
N ARG A 158 -1.94 -12.90 16.15
CA ARG A 158 -3.10 -13.75 15.87
C ARG A 158 -4.41 -12.95 15.81
N ARG A 159 -4.68 -12.10 16.80
CA ARG A 159 -5.87 -11.24 16.82
C ARG A 159 -5.89 -10.33 15.59
N TRP A 160 -4.79 -9.64 15.30
CA TRP A 160 -4.65 -8.78 14.15
C TRP A 160 -4.92 -9.54 12.84
N SER A 161 -4.39 -10.75 12.70
CA SER A 161 -4.57 -11.58 11.50
C SER A 161 -6.06 -11.94 11.25
N ILE A 162 -6.81 -12.24 12.32
CA ILE A 162 -8.26 -12.52 12.23
C ILE A 162 -9.01 -11.26 11.78
N GLU A 163 -8.74 -10.12 12.42
CA GLU A 163 -9.37 -8.84 12.09
C GLU A 163 -9.00 -8.37 10.67
N TYR A 164 -7.75 -8.58 10.26
CA TYR A 164 -7.28 -8.22 8.92
C TYR A 164 -7.97 -9.04 7.84
N ARG A 165 -8.07 -10.36 8.01
CA ARG A 165 -8.77 -11.23 7.05
C ARG A 165 -10.25 -10.87 6.91
N SER A 166 -10.94 -10.65 8.01
CA SER A 166 -12.36 -10.24 7.97
C SER A 166 -12.53 -8.93 7.19
N ARG A 167 -11.68 -7.93 7.44
CA ARG A 167 -11.70 -6.66 6.68
C ARG A 167 -11.36 -6.84 5.21
N LEU A 168 -10.35 -7.65 4.89
CA LEU A 168 -9.95 -7.93 3.51
C LEU A 168 -11.13 -8.50 2.71
N ILE A 169 -11.84 -9.47 3.27
CA ILE A 169 -12.98 -10.10 2.60
C ILE A 169 -14.13 -9.10 2.46
N ARG A 170 -14.52 -8.43 3.54
CA ARG A 170 -15.69 -7.55 3.57
C ARG A 170 -15.51 -6.24 2.80
N GLU A 171 -14.31 -5.68 2.77
CA GLU A 171 -14.08 -4.36 2.20
C GLU A 171 -13.36 -4.42 0.84
N GLU A 172 -12.36 -5.29 0.69
CA GLU A 172 -11.55 -5.34 -0.54
C GLU A 172 -12.20 -6.22 -1.60
N VAL A 173 -12.51 -7.48 -1.26
CA VAL A 173 -13.04 -8.44 -2.23
C VAL A 173 -14.43 -8.04 -2.70
N THR A 174 -15.34 -7.67 -1.77
CA THR A 174 -16.69 -7.21 -2.12
C THR A 174 -16.72 -5.92 -2.93
N SER A 175 -15.68 -5.12 -2.82
CA SER A 175 -15.55 -3.89 -3.59
C SER A 175 -15.00 -4.08 -5.02
N LEU A 176 -14.42 -5.24 -5.30
CA LEU A 176 -13.88 -5.61 -6.62
C LEU A 176 -14.87 -6.43 -7.42
N GLU A 177 -15.62 -7.29 -6.73
CA GLU A 177 -16.54 -8.25 -7.33
C GLU A 177 -17.89 -8.22 -6.60
N SER A 178 -18.97 -8.45 -7.31
CA SER A 178 -20.27 -8.64 -6.67
C SER A 178 -20.35 -10.05 -6.06
N VAL A 179 -20.04 -10.16 -4.80
CA VAL A 179 -20.07 -11.43 -4.07
C VAL A 179 -21.49 -11.69 -3.58
N ARG A 180 -22.12 -12.79 -4.04
CA ARG A 180 -23.50 -13.16 -3.66
C ARG A 180 -23.58 -13.78 -2.26
N ASP A 181 -22.58 -14.54 -1.86
CA ASP A 181 -22.51 -15.21 -0.53
C ASP A 181 -21.18 -14.89 0.16
N LEU A 182 -21.22 -13.84 0.98
CA LEU A 182 -20.07 -13.41 1.78
C LEU A 182 -19.68 -14.47 2.82
N GLY A 183 -20.66 -15.18 3.39
CA GLY A 183 -20.42 -16.22 4.38
C GLY A 183 -19.70 -17.44 3.78
N ALA A 184 -20.05 -17.84 2.56
CA ALA A 184 -19.31 -18.88 1.85
C ALA A 184 -17.87 -18.47 1.56
N LEU A 185 -17.64 -17.20 1.17
CA LEU A 185 -16.30 -16.68 0.94
C LEU A 185 -15.48 -16.64 2.22
N GLU A 186 -16.06 -16.23 3.35
CA GLU A 186 -15.38 -16.25 4.65
C GLU A 186 -15.01 -17.69 5.07
N ARG A 187 -15.91 -18.66 4.90
CA ARG A 187 -15.62 -20.09 5.16
C ARG A 187 -14.52 -20.63 4.26
N LEU A 188 -14.56 -20.30 2.97
CA LEU A 188 -13.50 -20.68 2.03
C LEU A 188 -12.15 -20.10 2.43
N ALA A 189 -12.10 -18.82 2.81
CA ALA A 189 -10.87 -18.18 3.26
C ALA A 189 -10.31 -18.83 4.53
N LEU A 190 -11.16 -19.26 5.45
CA LEU A 190 -10.75 -20.02 6.63
C LEU A 190 -10.22 -21.42 6.28
N ALA A 191 -10.83 -22.09 5.31
CA ALA A 191 -10.40 -23.41 4.86
C ALA A 191 -9.08 -23.38 4.08
N LEU A 192 -8.84 -22.31 3.29
CA LEU A 192 -7.60 -22.13 2.52
C LEU A 192 -6.41 -21.64 3.36
N CYS A 193 -6.67 -21.05 4.52
CA CYS A 193 -5.63 -20.71 5.49
C CYS A 193 -5.47 -21.89 6.47
N PRO A 194 -4.68 -22.91 6.13
CA PRO A 194 -4.50 -24.04 7.05
C PRO A 194 -4.00 -23.50 8.39
N GLN A 195 -4.48 -24.13 9.47
CA GLN A 195 -4.15 -23.81 10.86
C GLN A 195 -2.67 -24.11 11.19
N ARG A 196 -1.75 -23.74 10.31
CA ARG A 196 -0.29 -24.00 10.48
C ARG A 196 0.32 -23.38 11.73
N PHE A 197 -0.45 -22.57 12.48
CA PHE A 197 0.01 -22.01 13.74
C PHE A 197 -0.35 -22.86 14.99
N ALA A 198 -1.14 -23.92 14.83
CA ALA A 198 -1.45 -24.83 15.95
C ALA A 198 -0.41 -25.95 16.12
N ASP A 199 0.32 -26.30 15.06
CA ASP A 199 1.21 -27.46 15.04
C ASP A 199 2.71 -27.12 15.18
N ALA A 200 3.09 -25.84 15.23
CA ALA A 200 4.48 -25.42 15.39
C ALA A 200 5.07 -25.68 16.79
N HIS A 201 4.30 -26.24 17.71
CA HIS A 201 4.76 -26.62 19.05
C HIS A 201 4.83 -28.16 19.26
N ARG A 202 4.83 -28.95 18.19
CA ARG A 202 4.92 -30.42 18.26
C ARG A 202 6.16 -30.98 17.59
N PHE A 203 7.27 -30.25 17.58
CA PHE A 203 8.60 -30.81 17.28
C PHE A 203 9.61 -30.29 18.28
#